data_81967f6f6522149cce524e135955278f
#
_entry.id   81967f6f6522149cce524e135955278f
#
_cell.length_a   1.000
_cell.length_b   1.000
_cell.length_c   1.000
_cell.angle_alpha   90.00
_cell.angle_beta   90.00
_cell.angle_gamma   90.00
#
_symmetry.space_group_name_H-M   'P 1'
#
loop_
_entity.id
_entity.type
_entity.pdbx_description
1 polymer ?
#
loop_
_entity_poly.entity_id
_entity_poly.type
_entity_poly.pdbx_seq_one_letter_code
_entity_poly.pdbx_strand_id
1 'polypeptide(L)'
;MRNLLFVFILSMISTTPSLALGNYKNGTIAFERGDYKTALKEFTDLTEQKDSRGQYGMGLMYDLGTGVSMNFEEAVKWYQLSAEQGNADAQNNLATMY
;
A
#
# COMPACT_ATOMS: atom_id res chain seq x y z
N MET A 1 -38.73 15.65 -4.76
CA MET A 1 -37.77 16.11 -5.59
C MET A 1 -36.49 16.48 -4.96
N ARG A 2 -36.48 17.20 -3.99
CA ARG A 2 -35.25 17.50 -3.39
C ARG A 2 -34.58 16.32 -2.90
N ASN A 3 -35.18 15.28 -2.72
CA ASN A 3 -34.59 14.13 -2.17
C ASN A 3 -33.55 13.55 -3.01
N LEU A 4 -33.67 13.72 -4.23
CA LEU A 4 -32.70 13.14 -5.09
C LEU A 4 -31.35 13.52 -4.69
N LEU A 5 -31.23 14.66 -4.22
CA LEU A 5 -29.94 15.10 -3.84
C LEU A 5 -29.26 14.20 -2.89
N PHE A 6 -29.92 13.84 -1.90
CA PHE A 6 -29.31 13.00 -0.92
C PHE A 6 -28.85 11.78 -1.52
N VAL A 7 -29.58 11.32 -2.35
CA VAL A 7 -29.27 10.12 -2.98
C VAL A 7 -27.88 10.05 -3.50
N PHE A 8 -27.51 10.93 -4.27
CA PHE A 8 -26.20 10.85 -4.80
C PHE A 8 -25.18 11.03 -3.77
N ILE A 9 -25.42 11.86 -2.92
CA ILE A 9 -24.47 12.11 -1.90
C ILE A 9 -24.09 10.88 -1.22
N LEU A 10 -25.01 10.14 -0.83
CA LEU A 10 -24.73 8.93 -0.17
C LEU A 10 -23.96 8.02 -0.99
N SER A 11 -24.40 7.83 -2.11
CA SER A 11 -23.74 6.86 -2.93
C SER A 11 -22.30 7.14 -3.06
N MET A 12 -21.91 8.28 -3.28
CA MET A 12 -20.52 8.44 -3.49
C MET A 12 -19.74 8.37 -2.26
N ILE A 13 -20.20 8.76 -1.23
CA ILE A 13 -19.42 8.70 -0.09
C ILE A 13 -19.19 7.38 0.40
N SER A 14 -20.18 6.75 0.63
CA SER A 14 -20.05 5.54 1.28
C SER A 14 -19.24 4.54 0.63
N THR A 15 -19.61 4.14 -0.38
CA THR A 15 -19.04 2.96 -0.88
C THR A 15 -17.81 3.11 -1.64
N THR A 16 -17.81 4.01 -2.45
CA THR A 16 -16.73 4.09 -3.35
C THR A 16 -15.38 4.04 -2.78
N PRO A 17 -15.04 4.87 -1.92
CA PRO A 17 -13.69 4.93 -1.44
C PRO A 17 -13.17 3.61 -0.94
N SER A 18 -13.96 2.94 -0.18
CA SER A 18 -13.45 1.71 0.38
C SER A 18 -13.23 0.66 -0.67
N LEU A 19 -14.01 0.67 -1.70
CA LEU A 19 -13.81 -0.32 -2.73
C LEU A 19 -12.60 -0.01 -3.58
N ALA A 20 -12.22 1.24 -3.64
CA ALA A 20 -11.10 1.63 -4.45
C ALA A 20 -9.78 1.40 -3.76
N LEU A 21 -9.81 1.18 -2.47
CA LEU A 21 -8.58 1.00 -1.75
C LEU A 21 -7.96 -0.35 -2.02
N GLY A 22 -6.66 -0.39 -2.01
CA GLY A 22 -5.97 -1.64 -2.08
C GLY A 22 -6.26 -2.45 -0.84
N ASN A 23 -5.95 -3.69 -0.90
CA ASN A 23 -6.21 -4.60 0.19
C ASN A 23 -4.90 -5.20 0.67
N TYR A 24 -4.49 -4.82 1.86
CA TYR A 24 -3.21 -5.27 2.40
C TYR A 24 -3.16 -6.78 2.54
N LYS A 25 -4.25 -7.38 2.99
CA LYS A 25 -4.29 -8.81 3.15
C LYS A 25 -4.11 -9.53 1.81
N ASN A 26 -4.81 -9.06 0.79
CA ASN A 26 -4.66 -9.65 -0.54
C ASN A 26 -3.25 -9.45 -1.07
N GLY A 27 -2.68 -8.28 -0.84
CA GLY A 27 -1.32 -8.01 -1.27
C GLY A 27 -0.33 -8.92 -0.59
N THR A 28 -0.49 -9.14 0.70
CA THR A 28 0.40 -10.00 1.46
C THR A 28 0.30 -11.45 1.02
N ILE A 29 -0.91 -11.93 0.82
CA ILE A 29 -1.12 -13.30 0.37
C ILE A 29 -0.50 -13.48 -1.02
N ALA A 30 -0.71 -12.53 -1.89
CA ALA A 30 -0.14 -12.59 -3.23
C ALA A 30 1.38 -12.60 -3.17
N PHE A 31 1.95 -11.78 -2.31
CA PHE A 31 3.39 -11.72 -2.13
C PHE A 31 3.93 -13.06 -1.68
N GLU A 32 3.29 -13.67 -0.69
CA GLU A 32 3.74 -14.95 -0.16
C GLU A 32 3.64 -16.08 -1.18
N ARG A 33 2.71 -15.96 -2.11
CA ARG A 33 2.55 -16.95 -3.16
C ARG A 33 3.44 -16.72 -4.36
N GLY A 34 4.18 -15.63 -4.35
CA GLY A 34 5.00 -15.27 -5.49
C GLY A 34 4.23 -14.57 -6.60
N ASP A 35 2.98 -14.19 -6.34
CA ASP A 35 2.19 -13.45 -7.32
C ASP A 35 2.50 -11.97 -7.13
N TYR A 36 3.66 -11.57 -7.60
CA TYR A 36 4.17 -10.23 -7.35
C TYR A 36 3.42 -9.16 -8.14
N LYS A 37 2.79 -9.55 -9.24
CA LYS A 37 2.01 -8.60 -10.02
C LYS A 37 0.80 -8.14 -9.20
N THR A 38 0.10 -9.07 -8.59
CA THR A 38 -1.04 -8.73 -7.75
C THR A 38 -0.58 -7.98 -6.50
N ALA A 39 0.51 -8.44 -5.89
CA ALA A 39 1.03 -7.76 -4.71
C ALA A 39 1.37 -6.32 -5.03
N LEU A 40 2.04 -6.08 -6.16
CA LEU A 40 2.41 -4.73 -6.56
C LEU A 40 1.18 -3.85 -6.74
N LYS A 41 0.15 -4.39 -7.37
CA LYS A 41 -1.06 -3.63 -7.59
C LYS A 41 -1.72 -3.24 -6.26
N GLU A 42 -1.86 -4.20 -5.35
CA GLU A 42 -2.52 -3.92 -4.09
C GLU A 42 -1.71 -2.93 -3.25
N PHE A 43 -0.39 -3.11 -3.20
CA PHE A 43 0.44 -2.19 -2.43
C PHE A 43 0.47 -0.79 -3.06
N THR A 44 0.49 -0.71 -4.38
CA THR A 44 0.45 0.58 -5.06
C THR A 44 -0.84 1.32 -4.73
N ASP A 45 -1.97 0.63 -4.79
CA ASP A 45 -3.24 1.24 -4.47
C ASP A 45 -3.26 1.78 -3.04
N LEU A 46 -2.65 1.03 -2.12
CA LEU A 46 -2.57 1.48 -0.74
C LEU A 46 -1.67 2.71 -0.59
N THR A 47 -0.56 2.77 -1.33
CA THR A 47 0.30 3.95 -1.25
C THR A 47 -0.40 5.19 -1.76
N GLU A 48 -1.30 5.04 -2.70
CA GLU A 48 -2.08 6.18 -3.19
C GLU A 48 -3.01 6.71 -2.11
N GLN A 49 -3.34 5.88 -1.14
CA GLN A 49 -4.12 6.29 0.02
C GLN A 49 -3.21 6.73 1.17
N LYS A 50 -1.93 6.75 0.96
CA LYS A 50 -0.92 7.07 1.97
C LYS A 50 -0.97 6.10 3.14
N ASP A 51 -1.34 4.87 2.88
CA ASP A 51 -1.42 3.82 3.89
C ASP A 51 -0.02 3.27 4.15
N SER A 52 0.42 3.30 5.40
CA SER A 52 1.77 2.88 5.74
C SER A 52 2.06 1.42 5.40
N ARG A 53 1.02 0.59 5.39
CA ARG A 53 1.22 -0.82 5.07
C ARG A 53 1.56 -1.00 3.60
N GLY A 54 0.96 -0.18 2.74
CA GLY A 54 1.30 -0.20 1.32
C GLY A 54 2.71 0.31 1.11
N GLN A 55 3.09 1.36 1.82
CA GLN A 55 4.43 1.91 1.73
C GLN A 55 5.46 0.86 2.17
N TYR A 56 5.18 0.15 3.26
CA TYR A 56 6.04 -0.92 3.71
C TYR A 56 6.14 -2.02 2.64
N GLY A 57 5.01 -2.40 2.07
CA GLY A 57 5.00 -3.42 1.00
C GLY A 57 5.83 -3.00 -0.20
N MET A 58 5.75 -1.74 -0.59
CA MET A 58 6.57 -1.26 -1.69
C MET A 58 8.05 -1.29 -1.33
N GLY A 59 8.37 -0.95 -0.09
CA GLY A 59 9.74 -1.05 0.39
C GLY A 59 10.28 -2.46 0.28
N LEU A 60 9.48 -3.44 0.67
CA LEU A 60 9.88 -4.84 0.56
C LEU A 60 10.12 -5.25 -0.88
N MET A 61 9.24 -4.83 -1.79
CA MET A 61 9.37 -5.24 -3.18
C MET A 61 10.64 -4.68 -3.80
N TYR A 62 11.00 -3.45 -3.51
CA TYR A 62 12.25 -2.88 -4.01
C TYR A 62 13.47 -3.47 -3.30
N ASP A 63 13.33 -3.77 -2.02
CA ASP A 63 14.42 -4.35 -1.24
C ASP A 63 14.79 -5.74 -1.76
N LEU A 64 13.77 -6.53 -2.09
CA LEU A 64 13.96 -7.89 -2.54
C LEU A 64 14.02 -8.05 -4.06
N GLY A 65 13.64 -7.04 -4.78
CA GLY A 65 13.60 -7.13 -6.24
C GLY A 65 12.49 -8.03 -6.72
N THR A 66 11.33 -7.97 -6.09
CA THR A 66 10.21 -8.82 -6.46
C THR A 66 9.14 -7.96 -7.11
N GLY A 67 8.79 -8.28 -8.33
CA GLY A 67 7.80 -7.51 -9.08
C GLY A 67 8.33 -6.20 -9.64
N VAL A 68 9.47 -5.74 -9.15
CA VAL A 68 10.16 -4.55 -9.64
C VAL A 68 11.64 -4.85 -9.57
N SER A 69 12.45 -4.06 -10.25
CA SER A 69 13.89 -4.21 -10.17
C SER A 69 14.36 -3.80 -8.78
N MET A 70 15.26 -4.58 -8.21
CA MET A 70 15.80 -4.28 -6.90
C MET A 70 16.40 -2.88 -6.90
N ASN A 71 16.08 -2.10 -5.90
CA ASN A 71 16.57 -0.73 -5.80
C ASN A 71 16.61 -0.36 -4.33
N PHE A 72 17.82 -0.31 -3.80
CA PHE A 72 18.02 -0.06 -2.39
C PHE A 72 17.53 1.34 -1.98
N GLU A 73 17.78 2.33 -2.80
CA GLU A 73 17.37 3.69 -2.49
C GLU A 73 15.86 3.84 -2.47
N GLU A 74 15.19 3.20 -3.41
CA GLU A 74 13.74 3.22 -3.42
C GLU A 74 13.21 2.52 -2.18
N ALA A 75 13.82 1.40 -1.81
CA ALA A 75 13.38 0.67 -0.61
C ALA A 75 13.48 1.56 0.62
N VAL A 76 14.61 2.24 0.78
CA VAL A 76 14.81 3.13 1.94
C VAL A 76 13.75 4.22 1.96
N LYS A 77 13.47 4.80 0.80
CA LYS A 77 12.49 5.87 0.71
C LYS A 77 11.10 5.39 1.15
N TRP A 78 10.69 4.24 0.66
CA TRP A 78 9.37 3.72 1.03
C TRP A 78 9.31 3.31 2.50
N TYR A 79 10.38 2.70 3.01
CA TYR A 79 10.43 2.35 4.42
C TYR A 79 10.41 3.62 5.29
N GLN A 80 11.07 4.69 4.86
CA GLN A 80 11.04 5.93 5.62
C GLN A 80 9.64 6.50 5.73
N LEU A 81 8.91 6.53 4.61
CA LEU A 81 7.56 7.03 4.61
C LEU A 81 6.67 6.22 5.55
N SER A 82 6.83 4.91 5.50
CA SER A 82 6.03 4.01 6.34
C SER A 82 6.41 4.16 7.81
N ALA A 83 7.71 4.23 8.08
CA ALA A 83 8.21 4.35 9.45
C ALA A 83 7.78 5.66 10.09
N GLU A 84 7.71 6.73 9.32
CA GLU A 84 7.26 8.02 9.83
C GLU A 84 5.81 7.98 10.28
N GLN A 85 5.04 7.06 9.75
CA GLN A 85 3.67 6.88 10.17
C GLN A 85 3.54 5.90 11.34
N GLY A 86 4.66 5.41 11.85
CA GLY A 86 4.67 4.53 13.00
C GLY A 86 4.65 3.04 12.68
N ASN A 87 4.88 2.66 11.44
CA ASN A 87 4.90 1.25 11.08
C ASN A 87 6.17 0.60 11.64
N ALA A 88 6.00 -0.31 12.59
CA ALA A 88 7.12 -0.92 13.30
C ALA A 88 7.98 -1.80 12.40
N ASP A 89 7.35 -2.50 11.47
CA ASP A 89 8.11 -3.36 10.56
C ASP A 89 9.00 -2.53 9.66
N ALA A 90 8.49 -1.40 9.19
CA ALA A 90 9.28 -0.50 8.36
C ALA A 90 10.43 0.10 9.17
N GLN A 91 10.18 0.45 10.43
CA GLN A 91 11.23 0.98 11.30
C GLN A 91 12.33 -0.04 11.49
N ASN A 92 11.97 -1.28 11.73
CA ASN A 92 12.94 -2.34 11.89
C ASN A 92 13.76 -2.58 10.64
N ASN A 93 13.08 -2.64 9.50
CA ASN A 93 13.80 -2.87 8.24
C ASN A 93 14.70 -1.71 7.89
N LEU A 94 14.24 -0.50 8.14
CA LEU A 94 15.03 0.68 7.87
C LEU A 94 16.32 0.67 8.73
N ALA A 95 16.19 0.27 9.97
CA ALA A 95 17.34 0.22 10.86
C ALA A 95 18.41 -0.76 10.37
N THR A 96 17.97 -1.87 9.81
CA THR A 96 18.93 -2.84 9.30
C THR A 96 19.60 -2.42 8.00
N MET A 97 19.05 -1.43 7.32
CA MET A 97 19.61 -0.98 6.06
C MET A 97 20.68 0.11 6.26
N TYR A 98 20.81 0.61 7.45
CA TYR A 98 21.86 1.56 7.79
C TYR A 98 22.98 0.88 8.59
#